data_624fb0a8679294f188afaea3adf776f4
#
_entry.id   624fb0a8679294f188afaea3adf776f4
#
_cell.length_a   1.000
_cell.length_b   1.000
_cell.length_c   1.000
_cell.angle_alpha   90.00
_cell.angle_beta   90.00
_cell.angle_gamma   90.00
#
_symmetry.space_group_name_H-M   'P 1'
#
loop_
_entity.id
_entity.type
_entity.pdbx_description
1 polymer ?
#
loop_
_entity_poly.entity_id
_entity_poly.type
_entity_poly.pdbx_seq_one_letter_code
_entity_poly.pdbx_strand_id
1 'polypeptide(L)'
;MTAIKTPYRPDGEVDLVSFDNLVESQIKNGVEGLVVCGTTGEGHLMDWEEHLMLIAHCVNKFGDKLAIVGNTGSNNTREALKGTKYGFSFGMDAALQINPYYGKTSEAGLKEHFT
;
A
#
# COMPACT_ATOMS: atom_id res chain seq x y z
N MET A 1 -11.16 4.34 -8.25
CA MET A 1 -9.82 3.97 -7.71
C MET A 1 -9.31 2.69 -8.34
N THR A 2 -8.00 2.59 -8.54
CA THR A 2 -7.36 1.39 -9.09
C THR A 2 -6.45 0.76 -8.05
N ALA A 3 -6.59 -0.55 -7.84
CA ALA A 3 -5.61 -1.36 -7.14
C ALA A 3 -4.46 -1.63 -8.10
N ILE A 4 -3.39 -0.85 -7.99
CA ILE A 4 -2.31 -0.85 -8.97
C ILE A 4 -1.36 -2.04 -8.78
N LYS A 5 -0.87 -2.57 -9.88
CA LYS A 5 0.18 -3.61 -9.89
C LYS A 5 1.53 -3.01 -9.50
N THR A 6 2.38 -3.86 -8.97
CA THR A 6 3.78 -3.52 -8.71
C THR A 6 4.66 -4.27 -9.71
N PRO A 7 5.26 -3.59 -10.69
CA PRO A 7 6.18 -4.23 -11.61
C PRO A 7 7.55 -4.45 -10.97
N TYR A 8 8.20 -5.53 -11.37
CA TYR A 8 9.54 -5.90 -10.90
C TYR A 8 10.51 -6.04 -12.07
N ARG A 9 11.76 -5.70 -11.82
CA ARG A 9 12.85 -5.97 -12.75
C ARG A 9 13.23 -7.45 -12.69
N PRO A 10 13.99 -7.96 -13.68
CA PRO A 10 14.47 -9.35 -13.67
C PRO A 10 15.30 -9.71 -12.42
N ASP A 11 15.92 -8.74 -11.76
CA ASP A 11 16.68 -8.93 -10.51
C ASP A 11 15.80 -9.04 -9.25
N GLY A 12 14.47 -8.91 -9.40
CA GLY A 12 13.50 -8.98 -8.30
C GLY A 12 13.23 -7.67 -7.59
N GLU A 13 13.93 -6.60 -7.94
CA GLU A 13 13.69 -5.28 -7.37
C GLU A 13 12.48 -4.59 -8.02
N VAL A 14 11.81 -3.72 -7.29
CA VAL A 14 10.68 -2.94 -7.83
C VAL A 14 11.17 -2.07 -8.99
N ASP A 15 10.47 -2.15 -10.12
CA ASP A 15 10.72 -1.32 -11.29
C ASP A 15 9.93 -0.01 -11.16
N LEU A 16 10.55 1.00 -10.56
CA LEU A 16 9.90 2.30 -10.37
C LEU A 16 9.58 3.02 -11.67
N VAL A 17 10.37 2.82 -12.71
CA VAL A 17 10.10 3.43 -14.03
C VAL A 17 8.82 2.85 -14.62
N SER A 18 8.69 1.54 -14.65
CA SER A 18 7.47 0.88 -15.11
C SER A 18 6.26 1.18 -14.21
N PHE A 19 6.47 1.26 -12.90
CA PHE A 19 5.44 1.67 -11.96
C PHE A 19 4.92 3.08 -12.29
N ASP A 20 5.82 4.04 -12.47
CA ASP A 20 5.45 5.42 -12.81
C ASP A 20 4.68 5.48 -14.13
N ASN A 21 5.09 4.70 -15.14
CA ASN A 21 4.38 4.64 -16.41
C ASN A 21 2.96 4.08 -16.24
N LEU A 22 2.77 3.08 -15.38
CA LEU A 22 1.44 2.57 -15.05
C LEU A 22 0.58 3.65 -14.39
N VAL A 23 1.13 4.37 -13.42
CA VAL A 23 0.42 5.46 -12.72
C VAL A 23 0.05 6.57 -13.70
N GLU A 24 0.97 7.00 -14.55
CA GLU A 24 0.72 8.01 -15.58
C GLU A 24 -0.42 7.58 -16.52
N SER A 25 -0.45 6.31 -16.90
CA SER A 25 -1.53 5.73 -17.71
C SER A 25 -2.87 5.83 -16.98
N GLN A 26 -2.91 5.57 -15.67
CA GLN A 26 -4.12 5.68 -14.86
C GLN A 26 -4.60 7.14 -14.79
N ILE A 27 -3.70 8.08 -14.57
CA ILE A 27 -4.00 9.51 -14.53
C ILE A 27 -4.60 9.94 -15.87
N LYS A 28 -3.97 9.56 -16.97
CA LYS A 28 -4.43 9.90 -18.32
C LYS A 28 -5.84 9.37 -18.61
N ASN A 29 -6.21 8.25 -18.01
CA ASN A 29 -7.54 7.64 -18.18
C ASN A 29 -8.55 8.06 -17.09
N GLY A 30 -8.25 9.09 -16.31
CA GLY A 30 -9.20 9.73 -15.40
C GLY A 30 -9.40 9.06 -14.06
N VAL A 31 -8.46 8.24 -13.61
CA VAL A 31 -8.52 7.62 -12.28
C VAL A 31 -8.27 8.67 -11.20
N GLU A 32 -9.10 8.70 -10.17
CA GLU A 32 -9.04 9.68 -9.09
C GLU A 32 -8.12 9.27 -7.95
N GLY A 33 -7.79 8.00 -7.83
CA GLY A 33 -6.94 7.50 -6.76
C GLY A 33 -6.43 6.09 -7.00
N LEU A 34 -5.43 5.71 -6.23
CA LEU A 34 -4.78 4.40 -6.29
C LEU A 34 -4.76 3.73 -4.93
N VAL A 35 -4.89 2.41 -4.94
CA VAL A 35 -4.54 1.56 -3.80
C VAL A 35 -3.16 0.97 -4.09
N VAL A 36 -2.19 1.34 -3.30
CA VAL A 36 -0.78 0.94 -3.45
C VAL A 36 -0.46 -0.19 -2.49
N CYS A 37 0.26 -1.18 -2.94
CA CYS A 37 0.65 -2.36 -2.17
C CYS A 37 -0.53 -3.16 -1.61
N GLY A 38 -1.68 -3.11 -2.27
CA GLY A 38 -2.78 -4.05 -2.01
C GLY A 38 -2.41 -5.46 -2.47
N THR A 39 -3.35 -6.38 -2.40
CA THR A 39 -3.13 -7.77 -2.88
C THR A 39 -2.75 -7.79 -4.36
N THR A 40 -3.42 -6.97 -5.18
CA THR A 40 -3.10 -6.81 -6.61
C THR A 40 -1.67 -6.32 -6.82
N GLY A 41 -1.20 -5.41 -5.98
CA GLY A 41 0.17 -4.89 -6.01
C GLY A 41 1.19 -5.77 -5.30
N GLU A 42 0.79 -6.97 -4.84
CA GLU A 42 1.64 -7.97 -4.21
C GLU A 42 2.32 -7.47 -2.92
N GLY A 43 1.67 -6.54 -2.21
CA GLY A 43 2.22 -5.94 -1.00
C GLY A 43 2.56 -6.94 0.09
N HIS A 44 1.82 -8.06 0.17
CA HIS A 44 2.05 -9.14 1.13
C HIS A 44 3.34 -9.95 0.86
N LEU A 45 3.94 -9.78 -0.32
CA LEU A 45 5.20 -10.46 -0.72
C LEU A 45 6.42 -9.55 -0.59
N MET A 46 6.22 -8.29 -0.26
CA MET A 46 7.31 -7.31 -0.07
C MET A 46 7.75 -7.29 1.39
N ASP A 47 9.03 -7.02 1.63
CA ASP A 47 9.44 -6.61 2.96
C ASP A 47 8.90 -5.20 3.28
N TRP A 48 8.83 -4.84 4.57
CA TRP A 48 8.23 -3.57 4.97
C TRP A 48 9.00 -2.35 4.48
N GLU A 49 10.30 -2.45 4.31
CA GLU A 49 11.13 -1.36 3.80
C GLU A 49 10.76 -1.02 2.35
N GLU A 50 10.71 -2.02 1.50
CA GLU A 50 10.31 -1.88 0.09
C GLU A 50 8.86 -1.44 -0.04
N HIS A 51 7.96 -2.03 0.75
CA HIS A 51 6.54 -1.73 0.81
C HIS A 51 6.30 -0.25 1.13
N LEU A 52 6.89 0.24 2.23
CA LEU A 52 6.74 1.63 2.64
C LEU A 52 7.44 2.60 1.68
N MET A 53 8.57 2.18 1.10
CA MET A 53 9.25 2.97 0.08
C MET A 53 8.35 3.22 -1.13
N LEU A 54 7.64 2.20 -1.60
CA LEU A 54 6.75 2.34 -2.75
C LEU A 54 5.57 3.27 -2.45
N ILE A 55 4.97 3.16 -1.26
CA ILE A 55 3.91 4.08 -0.82
C ILE A 55 4.45 5.51 -0.76
N ALA A 56 5.59 5.72 -0.13
CA ALA A 56 6.22 7.04 -0.03
C ALA A 56 6.56 7.62 -1.41
N HIS A 57 7.09 6.81 -2.31
CA HIS A 57 7.38 7.20 -3.69
C HIS A 57 6.12 7.67 -4.41
N CYS A 58 5.04 6.90 -4.28
CA CYS A 58 3.76 7.21 -4.93
C CYS A 58 3.17 8.52 -4.40
N VAL A 59 3.17 8.71 -3.08
CA VAL A 59 2.70 9.96 -2.44
C VAL A 59 3.54 11.14 -2.91
N ASN A 60 4.85 10.99 -2.89
CA ASN A 60 5.78 12.08 -3.21
C ASN A 60 5.66 12.54 -4.67
N LYS A 61 5.48 11.59 -5.58
CA LYS A 61 5.42 11.88 -7.01
C LYS A 61 4.02 12.21 -7.52
N PHE A 62 2.99 11.57 -6.99
CA PHE A 62 1.62 11.63 -7.52
C PHE A 62 0.56 12.10 -6.52
N GLY A 63 0.93 12.35 -5.28
CA GLY A 63 -0.01 12.69 -4.22
C GLY A 63 -0.75 14.02 -4.43
N ASP A 64 -0.24 14.90 -5.29
CA ASP A 64 -0.90 16.15 -5.68
C ASP A 64 -1.96 15.94 -6.76
N LYS A 65 -1.93 14.81 -7.46
CA LYS A 65 -2.84 14.48 -8.58
C LYS A 65 -3.84 13.39 -8.26
N LEU A 66 -3.51 12.52 -7.31
CA LEU A 66 -4.28 11.31 -6.97
C LEU A 66 -4.44 11.18 -5.47
N ALA A 67 -5.57 10.65 -5.06
CA ALA A 67 -5.72 10.13 -3.70
C ALA A 67 -4.91 8.82 -3.58
N ILE A 68 -4.08 8.72 -2.56
CA ILE A 68 -3.23 7.55 -2.33
C ILE A 68 -3.69 6.80 -1.09
N VAL A 69 -4.16 5.58 -1.31
CA VAL A 69 -4.52 4.62 -0.25
C VAL A 69 -3.37 3.62 -0.15
N GLY A 70 -2.64 3.65 0.95
CA GLY A 70 -1.57 2.67 1.20
C GLY A 70 -2.12 1.45 1.93
N ASN A 71 -1.81 0.25 1.47
CA ASN A 71 -2.10 -0.94 2.25
C ASN A 71 -1.04 -1.08 3.34
N THR A 72 -1.43 -0.85 4.58
CA THR A 72 -0.58 -1.01 5.76
C THR A 72 -1.11 -2.08 6.71
N GLY A 73 -2.07 -2.87 6.24
CA GLY A 73 -2.62 -4.00 6.98
C GLY A 73 -1.62 -5.14 7.15
N SER A 74 -1.71 -5.81 8.26
CA SER A 74 -0.91 -6.99 8.59
C SER A 74 -1.68 -7.85 9.58
N ASN A 75 -1.39 -9.14 9.61
CA ASN A 75 -1.87 -10.03 10.67
C ASN A 75 -1.13 -9.79 12.00
N ASN A 76 -0.04 -9.04 11.97
CA ASN A 76 0.69 -8.57 13.14
C ASN A 76 0.27 -7.13 13.44
N THR A 77 -0.49 -6.94 14.52
CA THR A 77 -1.02 -5.63 14.91
C THR A 77 0.08 -4.56 15.07
N ARG A 78 1.24 -4.93 15.60
CA ARG A 78 2.37 -4.00 15.77
C ARG A 78 2.91 -3.50 14.43
N GLU A 79 3.01 -4.40 13.44
CA GLU A 79 3.42 -4.04 12.09
C GLU A 79 2.38 -3.14 11.43
N ALA A 80 1.10 -3.47 11.56
CA ALA A 80 0.01 -2.65 11.03
C ALA A 80 0.02 -1.25 11.62
N LEU A 81 0.21 -1.12 12.93
CA LEU A 81 0.32 0.18 13.62
C LEU A 81 1.52 0.98 13.11
N LYS A 82 2.68 0.34 13.03
CA LYS A 82 3.93 0.98 12.60
C LYS A 82 3.84 1.42 11.14
N GLY A 83 3.39 0.53 10.27
CA GLY A 83 3.22 0.82 8.84
C GLY A 83 2.23 1.95 8.60
N THR A 84 1.10 1.95 9.32
CA THR A 84 0.08 2.98 9.20
C THR A 84 0.62 4.35 9.65
N LYS A 85 1.33 4.41 10.77
CA LYS A 85 1.95 5.65 11.23
C LYS A 85 2.94 6.21 10.22
N TYR A 86 3.80 5.35 9.67
CA TYR A 86 4.74 5.78 8.63
C TYR A 86 4.02 6.24 7.36
N GLY A 87 3.03 5.48 6.91
CA GLY A 87 2.26 5.84 5.71
C GLY A 87 1.63 7.21 5.82
N PHE A 88 0.97 7.52 6.94
CA PHE A 88 0.41 8.85 7.16
C PHE A 88 1.48 9.92 7.32
N SER A 89 2.64 9.60 7.90
CA SER A 89 3.75 10.56 7.98
C SER A 89 4.30 10.94 6.60
N PHE A 90 4.18 10.06 5.61
CA PHE A 90 4.54 10.33 4.22
C PHE A 90 3.49 11.14 3.48
N GLY A 91 2.26 11.18 4.00
CA GLY A 91 1.16 11.92 3.39
C GLY A 91 0.14 11.08 2.62
N MET A 92 0.04 9.77 2.86
CA MET A 92 -1.06 8.99 2.27
C MET A 92 -2.40 9.50 2.80
N ASP A 93 -3.43 9.41 1.97
CA ASP A 93 -4.77 9.93 2.28
C ASP A 93 -5.59 8.97 3.12
N ALA A 94 -5.38 7.67 2.95
CA ALA A 94 -6.07 6.62 3.69
C ALA A 94 -5.22 5.36 3.78
N ALA A 95 -5.56 4.51 4.73
CA ALA A 95 -4.93 3.21 4.92
C ALA A 95 -5.94 2.10 4.64
N LEU A 96 -5.52 1.13 3.81
CA LEU A 96 -6.24 -0.12 3.68
C LEU A 96 -5.75 -1.07 4.76
N GLN A 97 -6.68 -1.59 5.56
CA GLN A 97 -6.40 -2.54 6.63
C GLN A 97 -7.02 -3.89 6.30
N ILE A 98 -6.48 -4.94 6.86
CA ILE A 98 -6.94 -6.31 6.65
C ILE A 98 -7.20 -6.99 7.98
N ASN A 99 -8.08 -7.98 7.97
CA ASN A 99 -8.24 -8.87 9.10
C ASN A 99 -6.97 -9.68 9.33
N PRO A 100 -6.60 -9.98 10.59
CA PRO A 100 -5.51 -10.90 10.86
C PRO A 100 -5.78 -12.25 10.18
N TYR A 101 -4.85 -12.67 9.34
CA TYR A 101 -4.97 -13.90 8.56
C TYR A 101 -4.08 -14.99 9.14
N TYR A 102 -4.33 -16.24 8.75
CA TYR A 102 -3.68 -17.47 9.17
C TYR A 102 -3.96 -17.83 10.64
N GLY A 103 -3.47 -17.02 11.59
CA GLY A 103 -3.82 -17.17 13.00
C GLY A 103 -5.16 -16.47 13.26
N LYS A 104 -6.22 -17.25 13.47
CA LYS A 104 -7.56 -16.71 13.74
C LYS A 104 -7.65 -16.13 15.14
N THR A 105 -8.27 -14.97 15.25
CA THR A 105 -8.55 -14.32 16.53
C THR A 105 -10.05 -14.37 16.84
N SER A 106 -10.39 -14.07 18.08
CA SER A 106 -11.79 -13.89 18.51
C SER A 106 -12.36 -12.57 17.99
N GLU A 107 -13.67 -12.42 18.05
CA GLU A 107 -14.35 -11.17 17.72
C GLU A 107 -13.82 -10.00 18.56
N ALA A 108 -13.62 -10.21 19.86
CA ALA A 108 -13.03 -9.21 20.75
C ALA A 108 -11.59 -8.84 20.33
N GLY A 109 -10.77 -9.84 19.98
CA GLY A 109 -9.41 -9.62 19.47
C GLY A 109 -9.39 -8.88 18.14
N LEU A 110 -10.34 -9.17 17.26
CA LEU A 110 -10.49 -8.46 15.99
C LEU A 110 -10.81 -6.97 16.20
N LYS A 111 -11.73 -6.70 17.14
CA LYS A 111 -12.07 -5.33 17.54
C LYS A 111 -10.86 -4.57 18.07
N GLU A 112 -10.07 -5.20 18.93
CA GLU A 112 -8.83 -4.62 19.46
C GLU A 112 -7.80 -4.35 18.35
N HIS A 113 -7.69 -5.24 17.38
CA HIS A 113 -6.77 -5.07 16.26
C HIS A 113 -7.05 -3.78 15.46
N PHE A 114 -8.33 -3.44 15.25
CA PHE A 114 -8.74 -2.27 14.48
C PHE A 114 -8.94 -0.99 15.33
N THR A 115 -8.84 -1.10 16.63
CA THR A 115 -8.97 0.04 17.53
C THR A 115 -7.62 0.65 17.86
#